data_24520a0dd2c24cd553d71ae0896724ca
#
_entry.id   24520a0dd2c24cd553d71ae0896724ca
#
_cell.length_a   1.000
_cell.length_b   1.000
_cell.length_c   1.000
_cell.angle_alpha   90.00
_cell.angle_beta   90.00
_cell.angle_gamma   90.00
#
_symmetry.space_group_name_H-M   'P 1'
#
loop_
_entity.id
_entity.type
_entity.pdbx_description
1 polymer ?
#
loop_
_entity_poly.entity_id
_entity_poly.type
_entity_poly.pdbx_seq_one_letter_code
_entity_poly.pdbx_strand_id
1 'polypeptide(L)'
;MTSQASELLEVLWGRASTAPVSASQLRVLFILEHHEGINLRTLADSLGSTPPSTSRLCDRLQAVGFVERRTSAGSRRELELFLSRRGSAFLDGLRSRREAALEDVLEQMPAAQRAALLTGLEAFCATAAAQIHESDAADARTA
;
A
#
# COMPACT_ATOMS: atom_id res chain seq x y z
N MET A 1 -19.94 -14.14 -2.69
CA MET A 1 -19.36 -14.11 -1.32
C MET A 1 -18.11 -13.24 -1.26
N THR A 2 -17.07 -13.45 -2.09
CA THR A 2 -15.84 -12.63 -2.10
C THR A 2 -16.08 -11.17 -2.44
N SER A 3 -16.92 -10.85 -3.44
CA SER A 3 -17.28 -9.47 -3.82
C SER A 3 -17.95 -8.72 -2.65
N GLN A 4 -18.91 -9.33 -2.00
CA GLN A 4 -19.59 -8.74 -0.86
C GLN A 4 -18.66 -8.49 0.33
N ALA A 5 -17.73 -9.43 0.61
CA ALA A 5 -16.74 -9.24 1.66
C ALA A 5 -15.79 -8.09 1.34
N SER A 6 -15.34 -7.96 0.09
CA SER A 6 -14.51 -6.83 -0.35
C SER A 6 -15.23 -5.49 -0.21
N GLU A 7 -16.49 -5.41 -0.62
CA GLU A 7 -17.31 -4.19 -0.48
C GLU A 7 -17.49 -3.77 0.98
N LEU A 8 -17.76 -4.74 1.87
CA LEU A 8 -17.88 -4.47 3.31
C LEU A 8 -16.57 -4.02 3.94
N LEU A 9 -15.44 -4.63 3.54
CA LEU A 9 -14.12 -4.20 3.98
C LEU A 9 -13.81 -2.77 3.52
N GLU A 10 -14.14 -2.41 2.27
CA GLU A 10 -13.97 -1.04 1.78
C GLU A 10 -14.80 -0.04 2.59
N VAL A 11 -16.04 -0.38 2.96
CA VAL A 11 -16.89 0.46 3.80
C VAL A 11 -16.29 0.62 5.21
N LEU A 12 -15.83 -0.47 5.83
CA LEU A 12 -15.20 -0.44 7.15
C LEU A 12 -13.92 0.42 7.13
N TRP A 13 -13.07 0.22 6.13
CA TRP A 13 -11.83 0.97 5.96
C TRP A 13 -12.06 2.42 5.56
N GLY A 14 -13.11 2.70 4.80
CA GLY A 14 -13.54 4.06 4.49
C GLY A 14 -13.95 4.84 5.74
N ARG A 15 -14.67 4.19 6.66
CA ARG A 15 -15.05 4.78 7.96
C ARG A 15 -13.82 4.98 8.88
N ALA A 16 -12.88 4.05 8.86
CA ALA A 16 -11.64 4.13 9.63
C ALA A 16 -10.63 5.13 9.06
N SER A 17 -10.80 5.54 7.80
CA SER A 17 -9.88 6.43 7.11
C SER A 17 -10.33 7.88 7.22
N THR A 18 -9.74 8.62 8.14
CA THR A 18 -9.80 10.11 8.19
C THR A 18 -8.72 10.76 7.31
N ALA A 19 -8.17 10.03 6.36
CA ALA A 19 -6.94 10.36 5.70
C ALA A 19 -7.10 11.42 4.60
N PRO A 20 -6.19 12.40 4.53
CA PRO A 20 -6.14 13.42 3.47
C PRO A 20 -5.55 12.87 2.16
N VAL A 21 -5.48 11.55 1.97
CA VAL A 21 -4.86 10.91 0.81
C VAL A 21 -5.86 10.05 0.04
N SER A 22 -5.81 10.13 -1.29
CA SER A 22 -6.61 9.29 -2.18
C SER A 22 -6.07 7.84 -2.23
N ALA A 23 -6.88 6.91 -2.75
CA ALA A 23 -6.46 5.53 -2.95
C ALA A 23 -5.18 5.42 -3.80
N SER A 24 -5.05 6.22 -4.86
CA SER A 24 -3.85 6.26 -5.69
C SER A 24 -2.62 6.77 -4.94
N GLN A 25 -2.79 7.79 -4.09
CA GLN A 25 -1.71 8.28 -3.23
C GLN A 25 -1.31 7.24 -2.18
N LEU A 26 -2.27 6.51 -1.63
CA LEU A 26 -2.00 5.44 -0.68
C LEU A 26 -1.19 4.30 -1.32
N ARG A 27 -1.50 3.93 -2.58
CA ARG A 27 -0.68 2.96 -3.34
C ARG A 27 0.76 3.42 -3.49
N VAL A 28 1.00 4.71 -3.78
CA VAL A 28 2.37 5.27 -3.82
C VAL A 28 3.08 5.04 -2.50
N LEU A 29 2.44 5.35 -1.36
CA LEU A 29 3.05 5.17 -0.04
C LEU A 29 3.40 3.71 0.25
N PHE A 30 2.52 2.76 -0.10
CA PHE A 30 2.80 1.33 0.07
C PHE A 30 3.97 0.85 -0.80
N ILE A 31 4.08 1.33 -2.04
CA ILE A 31 5.20 0.98 -2.92
C ILE A 31 6.51 1.53 -2.33
N LEU A 32 6.52 2.80 -1.89
CA LEU A 32 7.71 3.42 -1.32
C LEU A 32 8.17 2.78 0.00
N GLU A 33 7.24 2.22 0.77
CA GLU A 33 7.57 1.49 2.00
C GLU A 33 8.38 0.22 1.73
N HIS A 34 8.10 -0.45 0.61
CA HIS A 34 8.77 -1.70 0.24
C HIS A 34 9.93 -1.52 -0.73
N HIS A 35 10.02 -0.37 -1.39
CA HIS A 35 11.02 -0.05 -2.43
C HIS A 35 11.61 1.33 -2.18
N GLU A 36 12.46 1.44 -1.16
CA GLU A 36 13.17 2.69 -0.86
C GLU A 36 14.11 3.09 -2.00
N GLY A 37 14.13 4.37 -2.33
CA GLY A 37 15.02 4.91 -3.36
C GLY A 37 14.57 4.62 -4.80
N ILE A 38 13.30 4.27 -5.00
CA ILE A 38 12.74 4.05 -6.33
C ILE A 38 12.70 5.36 -7.13
N ASN A 39 13.07 5.30 -8.42
CA ASN A 39 12.92 6.45 -9.30
C ASN A 39 11.48 6.61 -9.80
N LEU A 40 11.16 7.81 -10.32
CA LEU A 40 9.81 8.15 -10.77
C LEU A 40 9.28 7.23 -11.87
N ARG A 41 10.15 6.78 -12.79
CA ARG A 41 9.77 5.92 -13.91
C ARG A 41 9.35 4.55 -13.41
N THR A 42 10.19 3.92 -12.61
CA THR A 42 9.90 2.61 -12.00
C THR A 42 8.63 2.66 -11.13
N LEU A 43 8.45 3.76 -10.37
CA LEU A 43 7.21 3.95 -9.61
C LEU A 43 5.98 4.08 -10.52
N ALA A 44 6.09 4.79 -11.65
CA ALA A 44 5.00 4.92 -12.61
C ALA A 44 4.62 3.57 -13.23
N ASP A 45 5.62 2.76 -13.59
CA ASP A 45 5.43 1.41 -14.12
C ASP A 45 4.72 0.51 -13.09
N SER A 46 5.18 0.53 -11.82
CA SER A 46 4.55 -0.23 -10.72
C SER A 46 3.11 0.20 -10.43
N LEU A 47 2.75 1.45 -10.72
CA LEU A 47 1.39 1.97 -10.57
C LEU A 47 0.50 1.68 -11.80
N GLY A 48 1.06 1.23 -12.91
CA GLY A 48 0.37 1.17 -14.21
C GLY A 48 -0.08 2.57 -14.66
N SER A 49 0.73 3.60 -14.41
CA SER A 49 0.39 5.00 -14.63
C SER A 49 1.45 5.71 -15.47
N THR A 50 1.16 6.92 -15.93
CA THR A 50 2.13 7.73 -16.67
C THR A 50 3.05 8.50 -15.73
N PRO A 51 4.33 8.75 -16.11
CA PRO A 51 5.24 9.54 -15.29
C PRO A 51 4.70 10.93 -14.90
N PRO A 52 4.03 11.70 -15.76
CA PRO A 52 3.44 12.99 -15.35
C PRO A 52 2.35 12.86 -14.28
N SER A 53 1.49 11.83 -14.39
CA SER A 53 0.45 11.56 -13.39
C SER A 53 1.06 11.15 -12.06
N THR A 54 2.06 10.27 -12.09
CA THR A 54 2.80 9.81 -10.91
C THR A 54 3.54 10.97 -10.24
N SER A 55 4.17 11.87 -11.03
CA SER A 55 4.82 13.06 -10.48
C SER A 55 3.85 13.93 -9.69
N ARG A 56 2.64 14.17 -10.21
CA ARG A 56 1.60 14.95 -9.50
C ARG A 56 1.15 14.29 -8.19
N LEU A 57 1.08 12.96 -8.15
CA LEU A 57 0.79 12.23 -6.90
C LEU A 57 1.92 12.45 -5.88
N CYS A 58 3.17 12.30 -6.31
CA CYS A 58 4.35 12.53 -5.48
C CYS A 58 4.45 13.98 -4.99
N ASP A 59 4.15 14.97 -5.85
CA ASP A 59 4.17 16.39 -5.47
C ASP A 59 3.17 16.68 -4.34
N ARG A 60 1.96 16.13 -4.43
CA ARG A 60 0.95 16.26 -3.37
C ARG A 60 1.37 15.59 -2.07
N LEU A 61 1.96 14.39 -2.16
CA LEU A 61 2.46 13.65 -1.00
C LEU A 61 3.67 14.33 -0.36
N GLN A 62 4.52 14.95 -1.16
CA GLN A 62 5.63 15.76 -0.67
C GLN A 62 5.13 17.04 0.02
N ALA A 63 4.10 17.69 -0.52
CA ALA A 63 3.50 18.89 0.08
C ALA A 63 2.93 18.62 1.48
N VAL A 64 2.39 17.43 1.74
CA VAL A 64 1.93 16.99 3.08
C VAL A 64 3.04 16.37 3.93
N GLY A 65 4.24 16.22 3.37
CA GLY A 65 5.42 15.75 4.07
C GLY A 65 5.50 14.21 4.22
N PHE A 66 4.80 13.44 3.39
CA PHE A 66 4.80 11.97 3.44
C PHE A 66 5.87 11.34 2.55
N VAL A 67 6.31 12.06 1.52
CA VAL A 67 7.34 11.62 0.57
C VAL A 67 8.49 12.61 0.55
N GLU A 68 9.70 12.10 0.43
CA GLU A 68 10.92 12.87 0.24
C GLU A 68 11.55 12.53 -1.11
N ARG A 69 12.14 13.55 -1.75
CA ARG A 69 12.96 13.38 -2.95
C ARG A 69 14.42 13.64 -2.57
N ARG A 70 15.29 12.73 -2.96
CA ARG A 70 16.74 12.87 -2.77
C ARG A 70 17.43 12.67 -4.10
N THR A 71 18.55 13.35 -4.30
CA THR A 71 19.38 13.13 -5.47
C THR A 71 20.09 11.79 -5.32
N SER A 72 20.07 10.97 -6.37
CA SER A 72 20.79 9.68 -6.36
C SER A 72 22.30 9.88 -6.15
N ALA A 73 22.89 9.02 -5.33
CA ALA A 73 24.33 9.05 -5.10
C ALA A 73 25.14 8.73 -6.39
N GLY A 74 24.52 8.01 -7.35
CA GLY A 74 25.16 7.62 -8.61
C GLY A 74 24.93 8.59 -9.76
N SER A 75 23.93 9.48 -9.69
CA SER A 75 23.61 10.43 -10.76
C SER A 75 22.94 11.70 -10.20
N ARG A 76 23.59 12.84 -10.43
CA ARG A 76 23.02 14.16 -10.05
C ARG A 76 21.72 14.53 -10.79
N ARG A 77 21.33 13.75 -11.80
CA ARG A 77 20.14 13.98 -12.61
C ARG A 77 18.97 13.09 -12.24
N GLU A 78 19.20 12.04 -11.47
CA GLU A 78 18.15 11.12 -11.06
C GLU A 78 17.69 11.44 -9.63
N LEU A 79 16.37 11.60 -9.49
CA LEU A 79 15.72 11.79 -8.21
C LEU A 79 15.16 10.45 -7.74
N GLU A 80 15.52 10.07 -6.54
CA GLU A 80 15.00 8.93 -5.82
C GLU A 80 13.90 9.38 -4.85
N LEU A 81 12.88 8.56 -4.74
CA LEU A 81 11.71 8.78 -3.90
C LEU A 81 11.79 7.89 -2.66
N PHE A 82 11.53 8.47 -1.52
CA PHE A 82 11.55 7.80 -0.22
C PHE A 82 10.28 8.10 0.56
N LEU A 83 9.82 7.12 1.31
CA LEU A 83 8.83 7.34 2.33
C LEU A 83 9.47 8.14 3.47
N SER A 84 8.87 9.26 3.87
CA SER A 84 9.35 10.03 5.00
C SER A 84 8.98 9.35 6.32
N ARG A 85 9.63 9.73 7.42
CA ARG A 85 9.25 9.28 8.78
C ARG A 85 7.77 9.60 9.08
N ARG A 86 7.26 10.75 8.59
CA ARG A 86 5.86 11.13 8.72
C ARG A 86 4.94 10.25 7.86
N GLY A 87 5.37 9.87 6.67
CA GLY A 87 4.66 8.95 5.80
C GLY A 87 4.56 7.54 6.41
N SER A 88 5.65 7.04 7.00
CA SER A 88 5.66 5.76 7.73
C SER A 88 4.69 5.79 8.92
N ALA A 89 4.78 6.80 9.77
CA ALA A 89 3.87 6.95 10.92
C ALA A 89 2.39 7.06 10.48
N PHE A 90 2.13 7.69 9.32
CA PHE A 90 0.79 7.74 8.74
C PHE A 90 0.29 6.34 8.35
N LEU A 91 1.12 5.51 7.69
CA LEU A 91 0.76 4.14 7.31
C LEU A 91 0.51 3.26 8.53
N ASP A 92 1.34 3.37 9.56
CA ASP A 92 1.16 2.64 10.82
C ASP A 92 -0.15 3.01 11.50
N GLY A 93 -0.45 4.30 11.60
CA GLY A 93 -1.72 4.77 12.14
C GLY A 93 -2.93 4.36 11.30
N LEU A 94 -2.79 4.26 9.98
CA LEU A 94 -3.85 3.75 9.10
C LEU A 94 -4.12 2.27 9.36
N ARG A 95 -3.05 1.45 9.48
CA ARG A 95 -3.17 0.02 9.80
C ARG A 95 -3.86 -0.19 11.14
N SER A 96 -3.40 0.49 12.18
CA SER A 96 -4.01 0.36 13.52
C SER A 96 -5.50 0.70 13.53
N ARG A 97 -5.92 1.74 12.81
CA ARG A 97 -7.35 2.08 12.69
C ARG A 97 -8.15 1.02 11.93
N ARG A 98 -7.57 0.44 10.87
CA ARG A 98 -8.20 -0.64 10.10
C ARG A 98 -8.32 -1.93 10.92
N GLU A 99 -7.27 -2.26 11.67
CA GLU A 99 -7.27 -3.38 12.61
C GLU A 99 -8.36 -3.22 13.68
N ALA A 100 -8.43 -2.08 14.33
CA ALA A 100 -9.47 -1.79 15.33
C ALA A 100 -10.89 -1.92 14.75
N ALA A 101 -11.12 -1.41 13.53
CA ALA A 101 -12.41 -1.52 12.88
C ALA A 101 -12.79 -2.97 12.54
N LEU A 102 -11.81 -3.83 12.27
CA LEU A 102 -12.02 -5.27 12.06
C LEU A 102 -12.23 -5.99 13.39
N GLU A 103 -11.50 -5.63 14.44
CA GLU A 103 -11.60 -6.23 15.77
C GLU A 103 -13.01 -6.12 16.32
N ASP A 104 -13.65 -4.95 16.20
CA ASP A 104 -15.05 -4.74 16.58
C ASP A 104 -16.04 -5.73 15.90
N VAL A 105 -15.77 -6.10 14.66
CA VAL A 105 -16.56 -7.11 13.92
C VAL A 105 -16.23 -8.52 14.39
N LEU A 106 -14.93 -8.82 14.54
CA LEU A 106 -14.45 -10.14 14.91
C LEU A 106 -14.88 -10.54 16.33
N GLU A 107 -14.97 -9.58 17.26
CA GLU A 107 -15.43 -9.83 18.63
C GLU A 107 -16.89 -10.30 18.66
N GLN A 108 -17.72 -9.85 17.72
CA GLN A 108 -19.12 -10.25 17.60
C GLN A 108 -19.30 -11.61 16.91
N MET A 109 -18.25 -12.18 16.34
CA MET A 109 -18.32 -13.49 15.70
C MET A 109 -18.20 -14.63 16.72
N PRO A 110 -18.92 -15.75 16.53
CA PRO A 110 -18.70 -16.96 17.31
C PRO A 110 -17.26 -17.42 17.22
N ALA A 111 -16.68 -17.87 18.34
CA ALA A 111 -15.26 -18.20 18.45
C ALA A 111 -14.77 -19.21 17.38
N ALA A 112 -15.56 -20.23 17.09
CA ALA A 112 -15.21 -21.22 16.07
C ALA A 112 -15.13 -20.62 14.66
N GLN A 113 -16.03 -19.70 14.31
CA GLN A 113 -16.05 -19.02 13.00
C GLN A 113 -14.89 -18.02 12.89
N ARG A 114 -14.56 -17.33 13.97
CA ARG A 114 -13.40 -16.42 14.04
C ARG A 114 -12.08 -17.19 13.83
N ALA A 115 -11.92 -18.36 14.47
CA ALA A 115 -10.75 -19.20 14.30
C ALA A 115 -10.64 -19.74 12.85
N ALA A 116 -11.74 -20.16 12.25
CA ALA A 116 -11.77 -20.61 10.86
C ALA A 116 -11.41 -19.49 9.88
N LEU A 117 -11.91 -18.26 10.13
CA LEU A 117 -11.56 -17.08 9.33
C LEU A 117 -10.08 -16.77 9.40
N LEU A 118 -9.48 -16.79 10.60
CA LEU A 118 -8.05 -16.54 10.79
C LEU A 118 -7.22 -17.54 9.98
N THR A 119 -7.50 -18.85 10.12
CA THR A 119 -6.82 -19.91 9.35
C THR A 119 -6.95 -19.69 7.84
N GLY A 120 -8.14 -19.31 7.38
CA GLY A 120 -8.39 -19.02 5.97
C GLY A 120 -7.63 -17.81 5.46
N LEU A 121 -7.56 -16.74 6.25
CA LEU A 121 -6.80 -15.52 5.91
C LEU A 121 -5.30 -15.77 5.89
N GLU A 122 -4.76 -16.55 6.81
CA GLU A 122 -3.33 -16.93 6.82
C GLU A 122 -2.97 -17.68 5.53
N ALA A 123 -3.78 -18.67 5.14
CA ALA A 123 -3.59 -19.41 3.90
C ALA A 123 -3.72 -18.52 2.66
N PHE A 124 -4.71 -17.61 2.65
CA PHE A 124 -4.90 -16.65 1.57
C PHE A 124 -3.69 -15.73 1.41
N CYS A 125 -3.21 -15.14 2.51
CA CYS A 125 -2.06 -14.24 2.49
C CYS A 125 -0.80 -14.95 1.99
N ALA A 126 -0.53 -16.17 2.44
CA ALA A 126 0.60 -16.97 1.97
C ALA A 126 0.54 -17.23 0.46
N THR A 127 -0.64 -17.63 -0.04
CA THR A 127 -0.85 -17.90 -1.47
C THR A 127 -0.74 -16.63 -2.31
N ALA A 128 -1.37 -15.54 -1.89
CA ALA A 128 -1.34 -14.27 -2.60
C ALA A 128 0.08 -13.69 -2.68
N ALA A 129 0.84 -13.77 -1.58
CA ALA A 129 2.24 -13.33 -1.56
C ALA A 129 3.10 -14.12 -2.56
N ALA A 130 2.92 -15.44 -2.65
CA ALA A 130 3.64 -16.28 -3.61
C ALA A 130 3.31 -15.87 -5.07
N GLN A 131 2.04 -15.64 -5.39
CA GLN A 131 1.62 -15.21 -6.73
C GLN A 131 2.20 -13.85 -7.13
N ILE A 132 2.24 -12.89 -6.20
CA ILE A 132 2.82 -11.56 -6.46
C ILE A 132 4.31 -11.69 -6.76
N HIS A 133 5.06 -12.44 -5.96
CA HIS A 133 6.50 -12.67 -6.18
C HIS A 133 6.81 -13.39 -7.50
N GLU A 134 5.97 -14.35 -7.91
CA GLU A 134 6.12 -15.03 -9.20
C GLU A 134 5.88 -14.09 -10.39
N SER A 135 4.89 -13.19 -10.29
CA SER A 135 4.61 -12.18 -11.31
C SER A 135 5.78 -11.19 -11.45
N ASP A 136 6.28 -10.66 -10.34
CA ASP A 136 7.43 -9.72 -10.35
C ASP A 136 8.68 -10.38 -10.94
N ALA A 137 8.93 -11.67 -10.62
CA ALA A 137 10.05 -12.42 -11.16
C ALA A 137 9.90 -12.78 -12.65
N ALA A 138 8.69 -12.89 -13.16
CA ALA A 138 8.40 -13.11 -14.58
C ALA A 138 8.63 -11.82 -15.38
N ASP A 139 8.15 -10.70 -14.89
CA ASP A 139 8.33 -9.39 -15.53
C ASP A 139 9.81 -8.98 -15.58
N ALA A 140 10.57 -9.22 -14.50
CA ALA A 140 12.00 -8.97 -14.46
C ALA A 140 12.84 -9.81 -15.46
N ARG A 141 12.31 -10.96 -15.91
CA ARG A 141 12.98 -11.83 -16.91
C ARG A 141 12.64 -11.45 -18.35
N THR A 142 11.61 -10.62 -18.54
CA THR A 142 11.12 -10.24 -19.87
C THR A 142 11.58 -8.81 -20.27
N ALA A 143 12.14 -8.04 -19.32
CA ALA A 143 12.69 -6.70 -19.49
C ALA A 143 14.20 -6.72 -19.69
#